data_d903923cb84b604003dcea4c84279bb5
#
_entry.id   d903923cb84b604003dcea4c84279bb5
#
_cell.length_a   1.000
_cell.length_b   1.000
_cell.length_c   1.000
_cell.angle_alpha   90.00
_cell.angle_beta   90.00
_cell.angle_gamma   90.00
#
_symmetry.space_group_name_H-M   'P 1'
#
loop_
_entity.id
_entity.type
_entity.pdbx_description
1 polymer ?
#
loop_
_entity_poly.entity_id
_entity_poly.type
_entity_poly.pdbx_seq_one_letter_code
_entity_poly.pdbx_strand_id
1 'polypeptide(L)'
;VFVSTLRLVNFRSYCDAIVGFGSGLNVVVGQNASGKTNLLEGAWFALRGSSPRTRREEKLITWGERFARVELALEGPATGPQAVEVGYAPGQGKRVHWNGVEIASLDELRGRSQVFIFVPESLLLVKGSPARRRAHTDTFAAALDPSYAGAARDLQGVLRQRNAQLLAVKNGASPAPLDPWDAQFAHAAAELGRRRRDLVAELAERFAVTAAALAPEGQRFTIRLVSQLAAVDYDEAAVLDELRARRPSETRRGVSSFGPQRDDLRFLELASDAADDPGLAARSPSQNDETPAAGVLDRVVVAPGLSCGPVDLPSGGRDLRLFGSQGEQRAAVLALLLAEQQLAAARTGQHGTLFLDDVMSELDDGRRRLLVRILASAGQIIITTTDRHYFTEQELAEATVIELPLGGSLAAGAAAPPADEVGPAPPAADAL
;
A
#
# COMPACT_ATOMS: atom_id res chain seq x y z
N VAL A 1 13.97 -11.94 9.94
CA VAL A 1 12.81 -12.55 10.66
C VAL A 1 11.86 -13.09 9.61
N PHE A 2 11.39 -14.34 9.75
CA PHE A 2 10.46 -14.99 8.83
C PHE A 2 9.33 -15.68 9.61
N VAL A 3 8.20 -15.89 8.95
CA VAL A 3 7.05 -16.62 9.49
C VAL A 3 7.36 -18.11 9.46
N SER A 4 7.41 -18.77 10.63
CA SER A 4 7.66 -20.22 10.71
C SER A 4 6.37 -21.03 10.84
N THR A 5 5.37 -20.51 11.57
CA THR A 5 4.09 -21.21 11.77
C THR A 5 2.94 -20.23 11.82
N LEU A 6 1.82 -20.59 11.21
CA LEU A 6 0.55 -19.87 11.28
C LEU A 6 -0.54 -20.81 11.77
N ARG A 7 -1.29 -20.40 12.80
CA ARG A 7 -2.52 -21.05 13.23
C ARG A 7 -3.71 -20.13 13.04
N LEU A 8 -4.75 -20.64 12.44
CA LEU A 8 -6.01 -19.96 12.18
C LEU A 8 -7.13 -20.67 12.96
N VAL A 9 -7.82 -19.95 13.85
CA VAL A 9 -8.95 -20.46 14.61
C VAL A 9 -10.16 -19.61 14.28
N ASN A 10 -11.21 -20.25 13.75
CA ASN A 10 -12.46 -19.60 13.32
C ASN A 10 -12.23 -18.40 12.39
N PHE A 11 -11.25 -18.50 11.52
CA PHE A 11 -10.86 -17.40 10.63
C PHE A 11 -11.27 -17.71 9.18
N ARG A 12 -12.19 -16.95 8.63
CA ARG A 12 -12.71 -17.13 7.26
C ARG A 12 -13.27 -18.55 7.05
N SER A 13 -12.60 -19.36 6.21
CA SER A 13 -12.95 -20.76 5.92
C SER A 13 -12.27 -21.76 6.85
N TYR A 14 -11.44 -21.32 7.78
CA TYR A 14 -10.67 -22.19 8.67
C TYR A 14 -11.29 -22.27 10.08
N CYS A 15 -11.71 -23.45 10.49
CA CYS A 15 -12.16 -23.69 11.87
C CYS A 15 -10.96 -23.76 12.84
N ASP A 16 -9.99 -24.64 12.54
CA ASP A 16 -8.68 -24.72 13.20
C ASP A 16 -7.70 -25.32 12.20
N ALA A 17 -6.65 -24.57 11.87
CA ALA A 17 -5.63 -24.98 10.92
C ALA A 17 -4.26 -24.52 11.36
N ILE A 18 -3.26 -25.37 11.21
CA ILE A 18 -1.86 -25.05 11.48
C ILE A 18 -1.06 -25.30 10.21
N VAL A 19 -0.25 -24.33 9.83
CA VAL A 19 0.61 -24.38 8.64
C VAL A 19 2.03 -23.97 9.00
N GLY A 20 3.01 -24.80 8.63
CA GLY A 20 4.43 -24.50 8.75
C GLY A 20 4.99 -23.92 7.45
N PHE A 21 5.92 -22.98 7.57
CA PHE A 21 6.61 -22.33 6.44
C PHE A 21 8.12 -22.42 6.59
N GLY A 22 8.81 -22.52 5.45
CA GLY A 22 10.27 -22.39 5.37
C GLY A 22 10.71 -20.92 5.28
N SER A 23 11.97 -20.66 5.50
CA SER A 23 12.56 -19.31 5.46
C SER A 23 12.72 -18.71 4.06
N GLY A 24 12.60 -19.52 3.00
CA GLY A 24 12.74 -19.14 1.60
C GLY A 24 11.39 -19.11 0.87
N LEU A 25 11.36 -19.73 -0.31
CA LEU A 25 10.17 -19.85 -1.13
C LEU A 25 9.20 -20.89 -0.55
N ASN A 26 7.96 -20.47 -0.35
CA ASN A 26 6.84 -21.32 0.06
C ASN A 26 5.76 -21.27 -1.03
N VAL A 27 5.38 -22.42 -1.57
CA VAL A 27 4.36 -22.54 -2.62
C VAL A 27 3.13 -23.22 -2.06
N VAL A 28 2.06 -22.43 -1.89
CA VAL A 28 0.76 -22.91 -1.41
C VAL A 28 -0.10 -23.28 -2.62
N VAL A 29 -0.29 -24.57 -2.85
CA VAL A 29 -1.03 -25.12 -3.99
C VAL A 29 -2.44 -25.51 -3.56
N GLY A 30 -3.44 -25.16 -4.36
CA GLY A 30 -4.81 -25.58 -4.10
C GLY A 30 -5.78 -25.09 -5.16
N GLN A 31 -6.91 -25.77 -5.30
CA GLN A 31 -7.97 -25.36 -6.22
C GLN A 31 -8.55 -23.99 -5.85
N ASN A 32 -9.32 -23.39 -6.77
CA ASN A 32 -10.07 -22.19 -6.46
C ASN A 32 -11.02 -22.44 -5.29
N ALA A 33 -11.16 -21.43 -4.42
CA ALA A 33 -11.93 -21.53 -3.18
C ALA A 33 -11.37 -22.49 -2.09
N SER A 34 -10.17 -23.06 -2.24
CA SER A 34 -9.55 -23.91 -1.20
C SER A 34 -9.03 -23.15 0.03
N GLY A 35 -9.19 -21.83 0.08
CA GLY A 35 -8.76 -21.02 1.23
C GLY A 35 -7.40 -20.34 1.08
N LYS A 36 -6.70 -20.45 -0.06
CA LYS A 36 -5.36 -19.85 -0.30
C LYS A 36 -5.27 -18.38 0.12
N THR A 37 -6.15 -17.55 -0.43
CA THR A 37 -6.21 -16.12 -0.10
C THR A 37 -6.52 -15.87 1.38
N ASN A 38 -7.38 -16.70 2.00
CA ASN A 38 -7.71 -16.60 3.41
C ASN A 38 -6.52 -16.95 4.31
N LEU A 39 -5.65 -17.86 3.89
CA LEU A 39 -4.40 -18.19 4.58
C LEU A 39 -3.46 -16.98 4.60
N LEU A 40 -3.21 -16.35 3.44
CA LEU A 40 -2.39 -15.14 3.35
C LEU A 40 -3.00 -13.97 4.12
N GLU A 41 -4.33 -13.80 4.04
CA GLU A 41 -5.06 -12.78 4.80
C GLU A 41 -4.89 -12.95 6.31
N GLY A 42 -4.89 -14.19 6.80
CA GLY A 42 -4.65 -14.50 8.21
C GLY A 42 -3.25 -14.13 8.67
N ALA A 43 -2.21 -14.51 7.91
CA ALA A 43 -0.84 -14.13 8.21
C ALA A 43 -0.65 -12.60 8.17
N TRP A 44 -1.21 -11.93 7.18
CA TRP A 44 -1.21 -10.47 7.11
C TRP A 44 -1.94 -9.83 8.31
N PHE A 45 -3.11 -10.36 8.67
CA PHE A 45 -3.90 -9.86 9.81
C PHE A 45 -3.12 -9.95 11.12
N ALA A 46 -2.38 -11.04 11.35
CA ALA A 46 -1.52 -11.17 12.52
C ALA A 46 -0.40 -10.11 12.56
N LEU A 47 0.19 -9.78 11.42
CA LEU A 47 1.35 -8.88 11.33
C LEU A 47 0.99 -7.40 11.18
N ARG A 48 -0.22 -7.08 10.75
CA ARG A 48 -0.66 -5.69 10.47
C ARG A 48 -1.87 -5.25 11.30
N GLY A 49 -2.55 -6.20 11.95
CA GLY A 49 -3.76 -5.94 12.73
C GLY A 49 -4.94 -5.46 11.90
N SER A 50 -4.90 -5.65 10.58
CA SER A 50 -5.99 -5.25 9.67
C SER A 50 -6.01 -6.15 8.43
N SER A 51 -7.20 -6.38 7.85
CA SER A 51 -7.31 -7.14 6.61
C SER A 51 -6.99 -6.24 5.39
N PRO A 52 -6.30 -6.78 4.35
CA PRO A 52 -6.09 -6.08 3.09
C PRO A 52 -7.38 -6.00 2.24
N ARG A 53 -8.37 -6.84 2.53
CA ARG A 53 -9.60 -7.06 1.72
C ARG A 53 -10.84 -6.40 2.31
N THR A 54 -10.92 -6.25 3.65
CA THR A 54 -12.10 -5.71 4.31
C THR A 54 -11.76 -4.81 5.49
N ARG A 55 -12.58 -3.78 5.69
CA ARG A 55 -12.56 -2.95 6.91
C ARG A 55 -13.49 -3.47 8.00
N ARG A 56 -14.36 -4.43 7.67
CA ARG A 56 -15.33 -5.03 8.61
C ARG A 56 -14.72 -6.29 9.17
N GLU A 57 -14.22 -6.24 10.39
CA GLU A 57 -13.52 -7.37 11.03
C GLU A 57 -14.46 -8.54 11.34
N GLU A 58 -15.77 -8.29 11.49
CA GLU A 58 -16.76 -9.37 11.63
C GLU A 58 -16.73 -10.36 10.45
N LYS A 59 -16.36 -9.87 9.26
CA LYS A 59 -16.24 -10.72 8.06
C LYS A 59 -15.04 -11.67 8.10
N LEU A 60 -14.13 -11.50 9.05
CA LEU A 60 -12.99 -12.41 9.26
C LEU A 60 -13.37 -13.66 10.04
N ILE A 61 -14.48 -13.62 10.79
CA ILE A 61 -14.97 -14.73 11.59
C ILE A 61 -15.60 -15.78 10.67
N THR A 62 -15.34 -17.06 10.94
CA THR A 62 -16.03 -18.17 10.29
C THR A 62 -17.53 -18.08 10.54
N TRP A 63 -18.33 -18.37 9.53
CA TRP A 63 -19.79 -18.28 9.62
C TRP A 63 -20.32 -19.16 10.78
N GLY A 64 -21.14 -18.56 11.64
CA GLY A 64 -21.71 -19.22 12.84
C GLY A 64 -20.85 -19.14 14.09
N GLU A 65 -19.60 -18.67 13.98
CA GLU A 65 -18.68 -18.54 15.09
C GLU A 65 -18.76 -17.16 15.76
N ARG A 66 -18.27 -17.07 17.00
CA ARG A 66 -18.36 -15.84 17.82
C ARG A 66 -17.08 -15.01 17.84
N PHE A 67 -15.94 -15.58 17.45
CA PHE A 67 -14.64 -14.93 17.44
C PHE A 67 -13.76 -15.53 16.35
N ALA A 68 -12.72 -14.80 15.97
CA ALA A 68 -11.60 -15.32 15.19
C ALA A 68 -10.30 -15.07 15.93
N ARG A 69 -9.34 -16.00 15.80
CA ARG A 69 -8.00 -15.87 16.36
C ARG A 69 -6.97 -16.34 15.36
N VAL A 70 -5.88 -15.58 15.26
CA VAL A 70 -4.71 -15.90 14.44
C VAL A 70 -3.49 -15.87 15.34
N GLU A 71 -2.75 -16.97 15.36
CA GLU A 71 -1.47 -17.11 16.05
C GLU A 71 -0.38 -17.29 14.99
N LEU A 72 0.73 -16.60 15.17
CA LEU A 72 1.84 -16.62 14.22
C LEU A 72 3.15 -16.69 14.97
N ALA A 73 3.98 -17.67 14.62
CA ALA A 73 5.35 -17.76 15.10
C ALA A 73 6.31 -17.15 14.07
N LEU A 74 7.24 -16.36 14.57
CA LEU A 74 8.31 -15.74 13.81
C LEU A 74 9.66 -16.27 14.29
N GLU A 75 10.56 -16.50 13.37
CA GLU A 75 11.95 -16.89 13.66
C GLU A 75 12.94 -15.96 12.97
N GLY A 76 14.09 -15.78 13.59
CA GLY A 76 15.16 -14.97 13.01
C GLY A 76 16.46 -15.13 13.78
N PRO A 77 17.61 -14.97 13.08
CA PRO A 77 18.91 -15.25 13.66
C PRO A 77 19.29 -14.31 14.81
N ALA A 78 18.75 -13.10 14.85
CA ALA A 78 19.14 -12.08 15.82
C ALA A 78 18.16 -11.92 17.00
N THR A 79 16.90 -12.37 16.88
CA THR A 79 15.84 -12.04 17.84
C THR A 79 15.28 -13.23 18.59
N GLY A 80 15.68 -14.46 18.22
CA GLY A 80 15.07 -15.69 18.72
C GLY A 80 13.61 -15.86 18.28
N PRO A 81 12.92 -16.92 18.77
CA PRO A 81 11.52 -17.17 18.46
C PRO A 81 10.63 -16.07 19.03
N GLN A 82 9.69 -15.58 18.23
CA GLN A 82 8.69 -14.59 18.62
C GLN A 82 7.30 -15.10 18.27
N ALA A 83 6.31 -14.73 19.06
CA ALA A 83 4.92 -15.11 18.85
C ALA A 83 4.03 -13.88 18.77
N VAL A 84 3.13 -13.89 17.80
CA VAL A 84 2.08 -12.86 17.63
C VAL A 84 0.73 -13.55 17.72
N GLU A 85 -0.17 -13.03 18.54
CA GLU A 85 -1.54 -13.46 18.61
C GLU A 85 -2.47 -12.27 18.36
N VAL A 86 -3.43 -12.43 17.44
CA VAL A 86 -4.47 -11.43 17.19
C VAL A 86 -5.82 -12.12 17.32
N GLY A 87 -6.61 -11.70 18.31
CA GLY A 87 -7.98 -12.11 18.52
C GLY A 87 -8.95 -10.99 18.19
N TYR A 88 -10.10 -11.32 17.61
CA TYR A 88 -11.21 -10.41 17.40
C TYR A 88 -12.54 -11.06 17.75
N ALA A 89 -13.37 -10.34 18.53
CA ALA A 89 -14.75 -10.72 18.82
C ALA A 89 -15.66 -9.47 18.75
N PRO A 90 -16.86 -9.58 18.16
CA PRO A 90 -17.83 -8.48 18.15
C PRO A 90 -18.18 -8.05 19.59
N GLY A 91 -18.22 -6.74 19.82
CA GLY A 91 -18.48 -6.16 21.14
C GLY A 91 -17.29 -6.13 22.11
N GLN A 92 -16.27 -6.99 21.92
CA GLN A 92 -15.04 -6.96 22.71
C GLN A 92 -13.89 -6.26 22.01
N GLY A 93 -14.01 -6.12 20.67
CA GLY A 93 -12.97 -5.51 19.85
C GLY A 93 -11.83 -6.47 19.53
N LYS A 94 -10.70 -5.89 19.14
CA LYS A 94 -9.48 -6.61 18.77
C LYS A 94 -8.44 -6.49 19.87
N ARG A 95 -7.76 -7.61 20.14
CA ARG A 95 -6.61 -7.69 21.06
C ARG A 95 -5.42 -8.25 20.33
N VAL A 96 -4.26 -7.68 20.58
CA VAL A 96 -2.99 -8.09 19.98
C VAL A 96 -1.99 -8.35 21.06
N HIS A 97 -1.37 -9.52 21.05
CA HIS A 97 -0.28 -9.88 21.96
C HIS A 97 0.98 -10.17 21.16
N TRP A 98 2.11 -9.69 21.67
CA TRP A 98 3.46 -10.00 21.18
C TRP A 98 4.24 -10.65 22.30
N ASN A 99 4.66 -11.90 22.11
CA ASN A 99 5.29 -12.74 23.16
C ASN A 99 4.47 -12.76 24.46
N GLY A 100 3.13 -12.85 24.34
CA GLY A 100 2.22 -12.87 25.48
C GLY A 100 1.92 -11.50 26.12
N VAL A 101 2.56 -10.42 25.67
CA VAL A 101 2.31 -9.06 26.18
C VAL A 101 1.36 -8.34 25.25
N GLU A 102 0.30 -7.75 25.79
CA GLU A 102 -0.67 -6.97 25.02
C GLU A 102 -0.02 -5.70 24.46
N ILE A 103 -0.21 -5.46 23.16
CA ILE A 103 0.32 -4.26 22.46
C ILE A 103 -0.71 -3.15 22.51
N ALA A 104 -0.28 -1.96 22.92
CA ALA A 104 -1.15 -0.79 23.06
C ALA A 104 -1.59 -0.18 21.73
N SER A 105 -0.82 -0.36 20.65
CA SER A 105 -1.12 0.24 19.35
C SER A 105 -0.73 -0.63 18.16
N LEU A 106 -1.50 -0.53 17.07
CA LEU A 106 -1.17 -1.22 15.81
C LEU A 106 0.08 -0.64 15.12
N ASP A 107 0.47 0.59 15.44
CA ASP A 107 1.69 1.18 14.88
C ASP A 107 2.93 0.51 15.46
N GLU A 108 2.88 0.12 16.75
CA GLU A 108 3.93 -0.69 17.37
C GLU A 108 4.05 -2.06 16.69
N LEU A 109 2.93 -2.74 16.43
CA LEU A 109 2.92 -4.02 15.71
C LEU A 109 3.57 -3.88 14.33
N ARG A 110 3.17 -2.86 13.58
CA ARG A 110 3.65 -2.60 12.21
C ARG A 110 5.14 -2.31 12.12
N GLY A 111 5.71 -1.69 13.15
CA GLY A 111 7.14 -1.41 13.25
C GLY A 111 8.02 -2.63 13.53
N ARG A 112 7.43 -3.75 14.01
CA ARG A 112 8.19 -4.94 14.43
C ARG A 112 8.55 -5.89 13.31
N SER A 113 7.85 -5.85 12.16
CA SER A 113 8.09 -6.75 11.03
C SER A 113 7.85 -6.05 9.69
N GLN A 114 8.70 -6.32 8.72
CA GLN A 114 8.52 -5.87 7.35
C GLN A 114 7.73 -6.94 6.58
N VAL A 115 6.53 -6.60 6.13
CA VAL A 115 5.71 -7.50 5.33
C VAL A 115 5.04 -6.76 4.19
N PHE A 116 4.97 -7.44 3.05
CA PHE A 116 4.40 -6.92 1.81
C PHE A 116 3.37 -7.93 1.30
N ILE A 117 2.30 -7.46 0.67
CA ILE A 117 1.27 -8.34 0.15
C ILE A 117 0.79 -7.88 -1.23
N PHE A 118 0.74 -8.82 -2.15
CA PHE A 118 0.04 -8.68 -3.41
C PHE A 118 -1.23 -9.54 -3.37
N VAL A 119 -2.37 -8.88 -3.44
CA VAL A 119 -3.70 -9.49 -3.57
C VAL A 119 -4.44 -8.79 -4.73
N PRO A 120 -5.53 -9.34 -5.27
CA PRO A 120 -6.29 -8.68 -6.35
C PRO A 120 -6.65 -7.22 -6.05
N GLU A 121 -6.94 -6.89 -4.79
CA GLU A 121 -7.24 -5.52 -4.33
C GLU A 121 -6.03 -4.57 -4.40
N SER A 122 -4.82 -5.10 -4.50
CA SER A 122 -3.58 -4.29 -4.64
C SER A 122 -3.57 -3.49 -5.95
N LEU A 123 -4.31 -3.92 -6.98
CA LEU A 123 -4.53 -3.12 -8.20
C LEU A 123 -5.16 -1.76 -7.94
N LEU A 124 -5.84 -1.59 -6.81
CA LEU A 124 -6.35 -0.29 -6.37
C LEU A 124 -5.25 0.72 -6.02
N LEU A 125 -3.98 0.31 -5.95
CA LEU A 125 -2.85 1.25 -5.88
C LEU A 125 -2.70 2.02 -7.21
N VAL A 126 -2.96 1.37 -8.34
CA VAL A 126 -2.96 2.06 -9.64
C VAL A 126 -4.34 2.66 -9.94
N LYS A 127 -5.41 1.84 -9.89
CA LYS A 127 -6.77 2.24 -10.30
C LYS A 127 -7.47 3.17 -9.31
N GLY A 128 -7.12 3.08 -8.04
CA GLY A 128 -7.84 3.73 -6.95
C GLY A 128 -7.57 5.22 -6.80
N SER A 129 -8.02 5.77 -5.68
CA SER A 129 -7.89 7.20 -5.38
C SER A 129 -6.48 7.59 -4.95
N PRO A 130 -6.08 8.87 -5.14
CA PRO A 130 -4.84 9.41 -4.60
C PRO A 130 -4.69 9.20 -3.08
N ALA A 131 -5.80 9.26 -2.34
CA ALA A 131 -5.79 9.02 -0.89
C ALA A 131 -5.29 7.61 -0.51
N ARG A 132 -5.64 6.58 -1.31
CA ARG A 132 -5.16 5.22 -1.11
C ARG A 132 -3.65 5.12 -1.35
N ARG A 133 -3.15 5.73 -2.42
CA ARG A 133 -1.72 5.76 -2.75
C ARG A 133 -0.91 6.49 -1.68
N ARG A 134 -1.39 7.67 -1.22
CA ARG A 134 -0.75 8.37 -0.08
C ARG A 134 -0.71 7.50 1.17
N ALA A 135 -1.85 6.90 1.53
CA ALA A 135 -1.90 6.03 2.72
C ALA A 135 -0.92 4.85 2.62
N HIS A 136 -0.76 4.26 1.44
CA HIS A 136 0.22 3.20 1.19
C HIS A 136 1.66 3.72 1.36
N THR A 137 2.01 4.82 0.65
CA THR A 137 3.34 5.45 0.75
C THR A 137 3.66 5.87 2.18
N ASP A 138 2.71 6.51 2.88
CA ASP A 138 2.92 6.97 4.26
C ASP A 138 3.07 5.79 5.24
N THR A 139 2.34 4.69 5.02
CA THR A 139 2.48 3.46 5.83
C THR A 139 3.85 2.83 5.62
N PHE A 140 4.31 2.75 4.38
CA PHE A 140 5.63 2.22 4.05
C PHE A 140 6.75 3.12 4.61
N ALA A 141 6.67 4.44 4.42
CA ALA A 141 7.63 5.41 4.95
C ALA A 141 7.74 5.34 6.48
N ALA A 142 6.61 5.27 7.18
CA ALA A 142 6.55 5.16 8.63
C ALA A 142 7.14 3.85 9.17
N ALA A 143 7.05 2.77 8.39
CA ALA A 143 7.68 1.49 8.74
C ALA A 143 9.21 1.50 8.58
N LEU A 144 9.74 2.35 7.69
CA LEU A 144 11.17 2.55 7.50
C LEU A 144 11.77 3.55 8.46
N ASP A 145 11.02 4.60 8.80
CA ASP A 145 11.47 5.73 9.61
C ASP A 145 10.37 6.17 10.59
N PRO A 146 10.47 5.85 11.87
CA PRO A 146 9.51 6.29 12.89
C PRO A 146 9.32 7.81 12.95
N SER A 147 10.34 8.60 12.57
CA SER A 147 10.25 10.07 12.55
C SER A 147 9.30 10.57 11.45
N TYR A 148 9.14 9.82 10.36
CA TYR A 148 8.15 10.09 9.33
C TYR A 148 6.71 10.03 9.88
N ALA A 149 6.43 9.03 10.71
CA ALA A 149 5.12 8.90 11.37
C ALA A 149 4.82 10.11 12.28
N GLY A 150 5.85 10.67 12.92
CA GLY A 150 5.76 11.93 13.68
C GLY A 150 5.34 13.09 12.78
N ALA A 151 6.11 13.36 11.73
CA ALA A 151 5.86 14.44 10.77
C ALA A 151 4.45 14.33 10.11
N ALA A 152 4.01 13.12 9.78
CA ALA A 152 2.68 12.89 9.21
C ALA A 152 1.55 13.19 10.21
N ARG A 153 1.72 12.84 11.51
CA ARG A 153 0.77 13.18 12.57
C ARG A 153 0.71 14.69 12.83
N ASP A 154 1.85 15.35 12.85
CA ASP A 154 1.96 16.79 13.05
C ASP A 154 1.23 17.55 11.95
N LEU A 155 1.49 17.19 10.68
CA LEU A 155 0.76 17.77 9.54
C LEU A 155 -0.75 17.56 9.67
N GLN A 156 -1.20 16.35 10.01
CA GLN A 156 -2.64 16.07 10.18
C GLN A 156 -3.25 16.87 11.33
N GLY A 157 -2.51 17.05 12.43
CA GLY A 157 -2.92 17.87 13.55
C GLY A 157 -3.14 19.33 13.15
N VAL A 158 -2.11 19.93 12.56
CA VAL A 158 -2.14 21.32 12.12
C VAL A 158 -3.17 21.53 11.00
N LEU A 159 -3.29 20.61 10.06
CA LEU A 159 -4.29 20.68 8.98
C LEU A 159 -5.72 20.70 9.53
N ARG A 160 -6.04 19.91 10.55
CA ARG A 160 -7.36 19.92 11.20
C ARG A 160 -7.65 21.27 11.83
N GLN A 161 -6.70 21.83 12.58
CA GLN A 161 -6.86 23.14 13.24
C GLN A 161 -6.99 24.26 12.22
N ARG A 162 -6.12 24.27 11.20
CA ARG A 162 -6.19 25.25 10.11
C ARG A 162 -7.54 25.19 9.37
N ASN A 163 -8.05 24.01 9.06
CA ASN A 163 -9.35 23.85 8.41
C ASN A 163 -10.50 24.30 9.32
N ALA A 164 -10.43 24.07 10.63
CA ALA A 164 -11.40 24.57 11.58
C ALA A 164 -11.45 26.11 11.58
N GLN A 165 -10.28 26.78 11.53
CA GLN A 165 -10.19 28.24 11.42
C GLN A 165 -10.70 28.76 10.08
N LEU A 166 -10.35 28.11 8.95
CA LEU A 166 -10.87 28.48 7.63
C LEU A 166 -12.41 28.39 7.58
N LEU A 167 -12.98 27.38 8.20
CA LEU A 167 -14.44 27.22 8.31
C LEU A 167 -15.07 28.30 9.20
N ALA A 168 -14.43 28.64 10.33
CA ALA A 168 -14.88 29.72 11.21
C ALA A 168 -14.88 31.08 10.48
N VAL A 169 -13.81 31.38 9.74
CA VAL A 169 -13.72 32.62 8.93
C VAL A 169 -14.75 32.63 7.82
N LYS A 170 -14.99 31.51 7.14
CA LYS A 170 -16.08 31.37 6.15
C LYS A 170 -17.43 31.73 6.76
N ASN A 171 -17.65 31.42 8.03
CA ASN A 171 -18.88 31.67 8.79
C ASN A 171 -18.90 33.06 9.49
N GLY A 172 -17.96 33.95 9.15
CA GLY A 172 -17.95 35.33 9.61
C GLY A 172 -16.99 35.64 10.77
N ALA A 173 -16.16 34.69 11.23
CA ALA A 173 -15.13 34.99 12.23
C ALA A 173 -13.97 35.82 11.65
N SER A 174 -13.20 36.47 12.52
CA SER A 174 -11.97 37.18 12.11
C SER A 174 -10.94 36.24 11.47
N PRO A 175 -10.25 36.65 10.41
CA PRO A 175 -9.16 35.88 9.81
C PRO A 175 -7.83 35.91 10.57
N ALA A 176 -7.67 36.79 11.56
CA ALA A 176 -6.42 36.98 12.32
C ALA A 176 -5.84 35.67 12.93
N PRO A 177 -6.65 34.70 13.42
CA PRO A 177 -6.12 33.44 13.95
C PRO A 177 -5.51 32.51 12.90
N LEU A 178 -5.56 32.83 11.58
CA LEU A 178 -4.98 31.96 10.53
C LEU A 178 -3.43 32.06 10.45
N ASP A 179 -2.84 33.21 10.80
CA ASP A 179 -1.38 33.40 10.64
C ASP A 179 -0.52 32.37 11.38
N PRO A 180 -0.74 32.07 12.68
CA PRO A 180 0.04 31.04 13.35
C PRO A 180 -0.21 29.63 12.79
N TRP A 181 -1.41 29.34 12.32
CA TRP A 181 -1.71 28.04 11.70
C TRP A 181 -1.10 27.91 10.30
N ASP A 182 -1.02 29.00 9.53
CA ASP A 182 -0.33 28.99 8.23
C ASP A 182 1.17 28.73 8.41
N ALA A 183 1.82 29.37 9.40
CA ALA A 183 3.23 29.14 9.70
C ALA A 183 3.50 27.69 10.14
N GLN A 184 2.71 27.16 11.08
CA GLN A 184 2.86 25.77 11.51
C GLN A 184 2.58 24.78 10.39
N PHE A 185 1.58 25.06 9.55
CA PHE A 185 1.28 24.22 8.40
C PHE A 185 2.38 24.27 7.36
N ALA A 186 2.97 25.45 7.06
CA ALA A 186 4.06 25.56 6.10
C ALA A 186 5.26 24.72 6.53
N HIS A 187 5.65 24.82 7.82
CA HIS A 187 6.72 24.01 8.41
C HIS A 187 6.44 22.49 8.25
N ALA A 188 5.30 22.03 8.76
CA ALA A 188 4.93 20.60 8.70
C ALA A 188 4.77 20.08 7.26
N ALA A 189 4.24 20.92 6.34
CA ALA A 189 4.05 20.58 4.95
C ALA A 189 5.38 20.46 4.20
N ALA A 190 6.29 21.40 4.39
CA ALA A 190 7.63 21.36 3.80
C ALA A 190 8.40 20.13 4.29
N GLU A 191 8.37 19.84 5.59
CA GLU A 191 9.06 18.72 6.20
C GLU A 191 8.55 17.38 5.66
N LEU A 192 7.24 17.12 5.73
CA LEU A 192 6.66 15.87 5.20
C LEU A 192 6.83 15.76 3.69
N GLY A 193 6.69 16.88 2.96
CA GLY A 193 6.84 16.92 1.51
C GLY A 193 8.25 16.53 1.06
N ARG A 194 9.30 17.06 1.69
CA ARG A 194 10.71 16.68 1.40
C ARG A 194 10.92 15.20 1.66
N ARG A 195 10.53 14.68 2.82
CA ARG A 195 10.69 13.25 3.15
C ARG A 195 10.00 12.34 2.16
N ARG A 196 8.78 12.70 1.73
CA ARG A 196 8.03 11.92 0.75
C ARG A 196 8.67 11.98 -0.63
N ARG A 197 9.15 13.16 -1.05
CA ARG A 197 9.91 13.33 -2.30
C ARG A 197 11.13 12.42 -2.34
N ASP A 198 11.95 12.46 -1.29
CA ASP A 198 13.20 11.72 -1.22
C ASP A 198 12.96 10.20 -1.20
N LEU A 199 11.94 9.74 -0.47
CA LEU A 199 11.53 8.33 -0.48
C LEU A 199 11.07 7.88 -1.86
N VAL A 200 10.23 8.68 -2.54
CA VAL A 200 9.70 8.30 -3.86
C VAL A 200 10.80 8.33 -4.91
N ALA A 201 11.77 9.25 -4.82
CA ALA A 201 12.93 9.28 -5.71
C ALA A 201 13.77 8.00 -5.58
N GLU A 202 14.09 7.58 -4.36
CA GLU A 202 14.83 6.33 -4.11
C GLU A 202 14.04 5.08 -4.54
N LEU A 203 12.72 5.07 -4.33
CA LEU A 203 11.85 4.00 -4.82
C LEU A 203 11.79 3.95 -6.34
N ALA A 204 11.77 5.09 -7.02
CA ALA A 204 11.62 5.14 -8.47
C ALA A 204 12.79 4.46 -9.20
N GLU A 205 14.01 4.58 -8.69
CA GLU A 205 15.19 3.90 -9.23
C GLU A 205 15.04 2.38 -9.15
N ARG A 206 14.69 1.84 -7.96
CA ARG A 206 14.48 0.40 -7.74
C ARG A 206 13.29 -0.12 -8.51
N PHE A 207 12.22 0.66 -8.53
CA PHE A 207 11.01 0.36 -9.28
C PHE A 207 11.30 0.20 -10.77
N ALA A 208 12.06 1.10 -11.38
CA ALA A 208 12.39 1.04 -12.81
C ALA A 208 13.14 -0.26 -13.17
N VAL A 209 14.08 -0.68 -12.34
CA VAL A 209 14.83 -1.94 -12.52
C VAL A 209 13.88 -3.15 -12.41
N THR A 210 13.04 -3.19 -11.37
CA THR A 210 12.12 -4.29 -11.13
C THR A 210 11.02 -4.34 -12.19
N ALA A 211 10.52 -3.16 -12.59
CA ALA A 211 9.49 -3.04 -13.62
C ALA A 211 10.00 -3.47 -15.00
N ALA A 212 11.24 -3.17 -15.35
CA ALA A 212 11.85 -3.61 -16.60
C ALA A 212 11.88 -5.15 -16.74
N ALA A 213 11.94 -5.85 -15.61
CA ALA A 213 11.90 -7.30 -15.57
C ALA A 213 10.47 -7.89 -15.69
N LEU A 214 9.44 -7.15 -15.31
CA LEU A 214 8.05 -7.63 -15.22
C LEU A 214 7.13 -7.03 -16.29
N ALA A 215 7.51 -5.89 -16.87
CA ALA A 215 6.74 -5.22 -17.90
C ALA A 215 6.72 -6.03 -19.22
N PRO A 216 5.73 -5.79 -20.08
CA PRO A 216 5.78 -6.26 -21.46
C PRO A 216 7.07 -5.85 -22.18
N GLU A 217 7.52 -6.67 -23.13
CA GLU A 217 8.73 -6.38 -23.90
C GLU A 217 8.64 -4.99 -24.56
N GLY A 218 9.71 -4.22 -24.45
CA GLY A 218 9.79 -2.86 -24.99
C GLY A 218 9.10 -1.79 -24.16
N GLN A 219 8.43 -2.14 -23.06
CA GLN A 219 7.78 -1.16 -22.17
C GLN A 219 8.66 -0.82 -20.96
N ARG A 220 8.66 0.46 -20.59
CA ARG A 220 9.41 0.97 -19.42
C ARG A 220 8.47 1.73 -18.52
N PHE A 221 8.38 1.30 -17.26
CA PHE A 221 7.53 1.94 -16.26
C PHE A 221 8.37 2.74 -15.26
N THR A 222 7.78 3.80 -14.74
CA THR A 222 8.32 4.59 -13.62
C THR A 222 7.21 5.00 -12.67
N ILE A 223 7.59 5.43 -11.46
CA ILE A 223 6.69 6.08 -10.51
C ILE A 223 7.13 7.52 -10.31
N ARG A 224 6.18 8.43 -10.10
CA ARG A 224 6.45 9.84 -9.86
C ARG A 224 5.54 10.38 -8.76
N LEU A 225 6.12 11.15 -7.86
CA LEU A 225 5.37 11.99 -6.93
C LEU A 225 4.88 13.24 -7.65
N VAL A 226 3.55 13.43 -7.65
CA VAL A 226 2.91 14.67 -8.09
C VAL A 226 2.55 15.46 -6.85
N SER A 227 3.24 16.57 -6.64
CA SER A 227 3.08 17.43 -5.47
C SER A 227 3.03 18.90 -5.89
N GLN A 228 2.10 19.66 -5.30
CA GLN A 228 2.05 21.10 -5.49
C GLN A 228 3.24 21.81 -4.85
N LEU A 229 3.88 21.19 -3.84
CA LEU A 229 5.04 21.74 -3.19
C LEU A 229 6.29 21.70 -4.06
N ALA A 230 6.31 20.88 -5.12
CA ALA A 230 7.42 20.86 -6.08
C ALA A 230 7.61 22.21 -6.79
N ALA A 231 6.53 22.97 -7.00
CA ALA A 231 6.59 24.30 -7.61
C ALA A 231 7.28 25.36 -6.74
N VAL A 232 7.42 25.09 -5.45
CA VAL A 232 8.05 25.94 -4.44
C VAL A 232 9.25 25.24 -3.76
N ASP A 233 9.80 24.23 -4.42
CA ASP A 233 10.96 23.43 -3.99
C ASP A 233 10.89 22.94 -2.54
N TYR A 234 9.69 22.73 -2.03
CA TYR A 234 9.44 22.30 -0.63
C TYR A 234 10.05 23.28 0.41
N ASP A 235 10.29 24.52 0.01
CA ASP A 235 10.80 25.58 0.88
C ASP A 235 9.70 26.12 1.80
N GLU A 236 9.98 26.19 3.11
CA GLU A 236 8.99 26.57 4.12
C GLU A 236 8.46 28.00 3.92
N ALA A 237 9.34 28.94 3.58
CA ALA A 237 8.94 30.33 3.37
C ALA A 237 8.09 30.49 2.11
N ALA A 238 8.49 29.82 1.03
CA ALA A 238 7.72 29.81 -0.22
C ALA A 238 6.37 29.10 -0.06
N VAL A 239 6.29 28.00 0.73
CA VAL A 239 5.03 27.35 1.11
C VAL A 239 4.13 28.32 1.89
N LEU A 240 4.68 29.07 2.85
CA LEU A 240 3.93 30.07 3.62
C LEU A 240 3.36 31.17 2.74
N ASP A 241 4.14 31.69 1.80
CA ASP A 241 3.69 32.73 0.87
C ASP A 241 2.59 32.21 -0.07
N GLU A 242 2.69 30.97 -0.54
CA GLU A 242 1.65 30.33 -1.36
C GLU A 242 0.35 30.12 -0.56
N LEU A 243 0.44 29.77 0.74
CA LEU A 243 -0.73 29.66 1.62
C LEU A 243 -1.42 31.01 1.78
N ARG A 244 -0.65 32.09 1.98
CA ARG A 244 -1.17 33.46 2.10
C ARG A 244 -1.88 33.90 0.80
N ALA A 245 -1.27 33.63 -0.36
CA ALA A 245 -1.85 33.93 -1.66
C ALA A 245 -3.19 33.20 -1.90
N ARG A 246 -3.30 31.94 -1.42
CA ARG A 246 -4.50 31.10 -1.56
C ARG A 246 -5.57 31.36 -0.52
N ARG A 247 -5.25 32.05 0.57
CA ARG A 247 -6.14 32.30 1.73
C ARG A 247 -7.53 32.78 1.31
N PRO A 248 -7.70 33.77 0.38
CA PRO A 248 -9.04 34.22 -0.02
C PRO A 248 -9.92 33.10 -0.64
N SER A 249 -9.30 32.22 -1.43
CA SER A 249 -10.01 31.09 -2.08
C SER A 249 -10.30 29.97 -1.08
N GLU A 250 -9.39 29.69 -0.17
CA GLU A 250 -9.52 28.64 0.84
C GLU A 250 -10.56 29.05 1.92
N THR A 251 -10.60 30.31 2.30
CA THR A 251 -11.63 30.86 3.19
C THR A 251 -13.02 30.71 2.59
N ARG A 252 -13.21 31.04 1.30
CA ARG A 252 -14.51 30.82 0.63
C ARG A 252 -14.93 29.35 0.61
N ARG A 253 -13.99 28.43 0.48
CA ARG A 253 -14.24 26.98 0.49
C ARG A 253 -14.39 26.43 1.92
N GLY A 254 -13.71 27.02 2.90
CA GLY A 254 -13.62 26.55 4.28
C GLY A 254 -12.66 25.37 4.46
N VAL A 255 -11.70 25.17 3.53
CA VAL A 255 -10.79 24.03 3.53
C VAL A 255 -9.48 24.34 2.81
N SER A 256 -8.38 23.77 3.29
CA SER A 256 -7.05 23.87 2.69
C SER A 256 -7.01 23.15 1.33
N SER A 257 -6.52 23.83 0.32
CA SER A 257 -6.42 23.33 -1.07
C SER A 257 -4.98 23.06 -1.52
N PHE A 258 -4.00 23.43 -0.73
CA PHE A 258 -2.57 23.32 -1.01
C PHE A 258 -1.88 22.50 0.08
N GLY A 259 -0.88 21.67 -0.28
CA GLY A 259 -0.05 20.91 0.64
C GLY A 259 -0.03 19.40 0.40
N PRO A 260 0.78 18.64 1.18
CA PRO A 260 1.05 17.21 0.98
C PRO A 260 -0.20 16.31 1.05
N GLN A 261 -1.29 16.76 1.67
CA GLN A 261 -2.58 16.05 1.67
C GLN A 261 -3.20 15.97 0.27
N ARG A 262 -2.64 16.68 -0.72
CA ARG A 262 -3.06 16.68 -2.13
C ARG A 262 -2.12 15.91 -3.04
N ASP A 263 -0.97 15.46 -2.53
CA ASP A 263 -0.01 14.69 -3.31
C ASP A 263 -0.61 13.43 -3.91
N ASP A 264 -0.01 12.97 -5.01
CA ASP A 264 -0.35 11.72 -5.66
C ASP A 264 0.90 10.98 -6.11
N LEU A 265 0.92 9.66 -5.99
CA LEU A 265 1.91 8.78 -6.60
C LEU A 265 1.35 8.26 -7.91
N ARG A 266 1.98 8.58 -9.02
CA ARG A 266 1.57 8.12 -10.35
C ARG A 266 2.46 7.02 -10.88
N PHE A 267 1.83 6.07 -11.57
CA PHE A 267 2.48 5.01 -12.32
C PHE A 267 2.44 5.38 -13.80
N LEU A 268 3.60 5.53 -14.40
CA LEU A 268 3.74 6.02 -15.75
C LEU A 268 4.49 5.01 -16.61
N GLU A 269 4.08 4.87 -17.86
CA GLU A 269 4.89 4.27 -18.90
C GLU A 269 5.66 5.38 -19.62
N LEU A 270 6.94 5.16 -19.84
CA LEU A 270 7.80 6.09 -20.58
C LEU A 270 7.72 5.77 -22.08
N ALA A 271 7.71 6.81 -22.93
CA ALA A 271 7.85 6.62 -24.36
C ALA A 271 9.21 6.01 -24.70
N SER A 272 9.26 5.19 -25.75
CA SER A 272 10.50 4.53 -26.20
C SER A 272 11.62 5.49 -26.55
N ASP A 273 11.28 6.68 -27.05
CA ASP A 273 12.26 7.69 -27.50
C ASP A 273 12.87 8.52 -26.36
N ALA A 274 12.31 8.45 -25.15
CA ALA A 274 12.85 9.11 -23.96
C ALA A 274 13.91 8.25 -23.23
N ALA A 275 14.30 7.12 -23.82
CA ALA A 275 15.15 6.12 -23.17
C ALA A 275 16.62 6.51 -23.07
N ASP A 276 17.11 7.45 -23.93
CA ASP A 276 18.54 7.78 -24.07
C ASP A 276 18.93 9.15 -23.48
N ASP A 277 18.05 9.86 -22.75
CA ASP A 277 18.41 11.14 -22.11
C ASP A 277 18.69 10.95 -20.61
N PRO A 278 19.97 10.85 -20.20
CA PRO A 278 20.36 10.76 -18.79
C PRO A 278 20.09 12.05 -18.00
N GLY A 279 19.60 13.11 -18.65
CA GLY A 279 19.33 14.43 -18.05
C GLY A 279 17.92 14.63 -17.48
N LEU A 280 17.00 13.65 -17.63
CA LEU A 280 15.59 13.83 -17.21
C LEU A 280 15.37 13.82 -15.68
N ALA A 281 16.37 13.43 -14.92
CA ALA A 281 16.30 13.47 -13.45
C ALA A 281 16.55 14.86 -12.84
N ALA A 282 17.06 15.83 -13.61
CA ALA A 282 17.62 17.07 -13.07
C ALA A 282 17.24 18.37 -13.78
N ARG A 283 16.18 18.46 -14.59
CA ARG A 283 15.80 19.72 -15.21
C ARG A 283 14.62 20.39 -14.51
N SER A 284 14.94 21.43 -13.74
CA SER A 284 14.03 22.55 -13.44
C SER A 284 13.71 23.31 -14.74
N PRO A 285 12.47 23.80 -14.96
CA PRO A 285 12.13 24.51 -16.17
C PRO A 285 12.82 25.88 -16.20
N SER A 286 13.78 26.06 -17.09
CA SER A 286 14.26 27.39 -17.48
C SER A 286 13.25 28.02 -18.44
N GLN A 287 12.82 29.23 -18.13
CA GLN A 287 12.05 30.11 -18.98
C GLN A 287 12.82 30.42 -20.28
N ASN A 288 12.17 30.20 -21.40
CA ASN A 288 12.36 30.64 -22.76
C ASN A 288 12.49 29.48 -23.75
N ASP A 289 11.36 29.14 -24.37
CA ASP A 289 11.36 28.80 -25.78
C ASP A 289 9.96 29.03 -26.39
N GLU A 290 9.97 29.73 -27.50
CA GLU A 290 8.80 30.16 -28.26
C GLU A 290 8.11 28.96 -28.94
N THR A 291 6.80 29.02 -29.02
CA THR A 291 5.84 28.07 -29.59
C THR A 291 6.09 27.76 -31.07
N PRO A 292 5.88 26.50 -31.48
CA PRO A 292 5.15 26.24 -32.71
C PRO A 292 3.88 25.44 -32.50
N ALA A 293 2.94 25.68 -33.39
CA ALA A 293 1.54 25.39 -33.34
C ALA A 293 1.15 23.90 -33.32
N ALA A 294 0.08 23.64 -32.51
CA ALA A 294 -1.04 22.72 -32.75
C ALA A 294 -0.75 21.20 -32.93
N GLY A 295 -0.82 20.47 -31.83
CA GLY A 295 -1.20 19.05 -31.80
C GLY A 295 -2.21 18.83 -30.67
N VAL A 296 -3.47 18.66 -31.05
CA VAL A 296 -4.62 18.48 -30.16
C VAL A 296 -4.52 17.06 -29.55
N LEU A 297 -4.00 16.91 -28.31
CA LEU A 297 -4.27 15.78 -27.40
C LEU A 297 -3.52 15.82 -26.05
N ASP A 298 -2.80 16.92 -25.71
CA ASP A 298 -1.95 16.97 -24.50
C ASP A 298 -2.62 17.56 -23.23
N ARG A 299 -3.93 17.68 -23.19
CA ARG A 299 -4.63 18.13 -21.98
C ARG A 299 -5.58 17.08 -21.46
N VAL A 300 -5.13 16.28 -20.50
CA VAL A 300 -6.04 15.51 -19.63
C VAL A 300 -6.76 16.51 -18.73
N VAL A 301 -8.00 16.86 -19.11
CA VAL A 301 -8.90 17.65 -18.28
C VAL A 301 -9.36 16.79 -17.12
N VAL A 302 -8.83 17.06 -15.93
CA VAL A 302 -9.33 16.49 -14.68
C VAL A 302 -10.67 17.16 -14.35
N ALA A 303 -11.67 16.34 -13.98
CA ALA A 303 -13.04 16.76 -13.65
C ALA A 303 -13.09 18.01 -12.74
N PRO A 304 -14.10 18.89 -12.88
CA PRO A 304 -14.16 20.17 -12.16
C PRO A 304 -14.27 19.95 -10.66
N GLY A 305 -13.21 20.36 -9.93
CA GLY A 305 -13.10 20.26 -8.47
C GLY A 305 -11.70 19.90 -7.94
N LEU A 306 -10.79 19.41 -8.77
CA LEU A 306 -9.41 19.08 -8.42
C LEU A 306 -8.48 19.81 -9.41
N SER A 307 -8.24 21.11 -9.19
CA SER A 307 -7.18 21.81 -9.88
C SER A 307 -5.82 21.43 -9.28
N CYS A 308 -5.29 20.28 -9.64
CA CYS A 308 -3.85 20.11 -9.72
C CYS A 308 -3.41 20.83 -11.00
N GLY A 309 -2.38 21.69 -10.92
CA GLY A 309 -1.79 22.30 -12.10
C GLY A 309 -1.40 21.25 -13.15
N PRO A 310 -1.11 21.65 -14.40
CA PRO A 310 -0.75 20.73 -15.45
C PRO A 310 0.44 19.89 -14.99
N VAL A 311 0.22 18.57 -14.94
CA VAL A 311 1.31 17.61 -14.72
C VAL A 311 1.96 17.50 -16.08
N ASP A 312 3.17 18.08 -16.22
CA ASP A 312 4.00 17.78 -17.36
C ASP A 312 4.37 16.30 -17.31
N LEU A 313 3.61 15.50 -18.05
CA LEU A 313 4.03 14.15 -18.39
C LEU A 313 5.32 14.29 -19.21
N PRO A 314 6.33 13.43 -18.99
CA PRO A 314 7.45 13.35 -19.90
C PRO A 314 6.89 13.23 -21.30
N SER A 315 7.39 13.99 -22.27
CA SER A 315 6.90 14.03 -23.63
C SER A 315 6.74 12.60 -24.16
N GLY A 316 5.49 12.17 -24.39
CA GLY A 316 5.13 10.85 -24.87
C GLY A 316 4.86 9.76 -23.81
N GLY A 317 4.89 10.03 -22.48
CA GLY A 317 4.53 9.07 -21.44
C GLY A 317 3.02 8.91 -21.25
N ARG A 318 2.54 7.71 -20.82
CA ARG A 318 1.12 7.48 -20.49
C ARG A 318 0.90 7.07 -19.05
N ASP A 319 -0.20 7.51 -18.43
CA ASP A 319 -0.60 7.14 -17.08
C ASP A 319 -1.23 5.74 -17.11
N LEU A 320 -0.62 4.77 -16.40
CA LEU A 320 -1.10 3.39 -16.33
C LEU A 320 -2.49 3.26 -15.69
N ARG A 321 -2.92 4.24 -14.90
CA ARG A 321 -4.28 4.28 -14.32
C ARG A 321 -5.33 4.43 -15.41
N LEU A 322 -5.06 5.24 -16.43
CA LEU A 322 -6.02 5.61 -17.48
C LEU A 322 -5.92 4.70 -18.70
N PHE A 323 -4.70 4.30 -19.05
CA PHE A 323 -4.38 3.66 -20.33
C PHE A 323 -3.75 2.27 -20.18
N GLY A 324 -3.33 1.90 -18.96
CA GLY A 324 -2.69 0.61 -18.73
C GLY A 324 -3.67 -0.56 -18.79
N SER A 325 -3.28 -1.65 -19.45
CA SER A 325 -3.95 -2.93 -19.38
C SER A 325 -3.90 -3.50 -17.95
N GLN A 326 -4.73 -4.50 -17.65
CA GLN A 326 -4.68 -5.15 -16.33
C GLN A 326 -3.32 -5.80 -16.06
N GLY A 327 -2.70 -6.42 -17.08
CA GLY A 327 -1.38 -7.02 -16.96
C GLY A 327 -0.29 -6.00 -16.64
N GLU A 328 -0.29 -4.85 -17.33
CA GLU A 328 0.65 -3.74 -17.07
C GLU A 328 0.48 -3.16 -15.66
N GLN A 329 -0.77 -2.98 -15.22
CA GLN A 329 -1.06 -2.49 -13.88
C GLN A 329 -0.64 -3.47 -12.78
N ARG A 330 -0.80 -4.79 -13.01
CA ARG A 330 -0.31 -5.85 -12.11
C ARG A 330 1.21 -5.86 -12.04
N ALA A 331 1.87 -5.82 -13.19
CA ALA A 331 3.33 -5.73 -13.26
C ALA A 331 3.85 -4.51 -12.50
N ALA A 332 3.21 -3.35 -12.66
CA ALA A 332 3.58 -2.13 -11.95
C ALA A 332 3.38 -2.23 -10.43
N VAL A 333 2.27 -2.81 -9.95
CA VAL A 333 2.06 -3.01 -8.50
C VAL A 333 3.06 -4.00 -7.94
N LEU A 334 3.31 -5.12 -8.62
CA LEU A 334 4.29 -6.11 -8.18
C LEU A 334 5.70 -5.52 -8.15
N ALA A 335 6.06 -4.74 -9.18
CA ALA A 335 7.34 -4.02 -9.22
C ALA A 335 7.49 -3.04 -8.04
N LEU A 336 6.41 -2.33 -7.66
CA LEU A 336 6.43 -1.44 -6.50
C LEU A 336 6.69 -2.22 -5.21
N LEU A 337 5.96 -3.31 -4.96
CA LEU A 337 6.11 -4.10 -3.73
C LEU A 337 7.51 -4.73 -3.61
N LEU A 338 8.08 -5.17 -4.73
CA LEU A 338 9.45 -5.68 -4.76
C LEU A 338 10.49 -4.56 -4.54
N ALA A 339 10.28 -3.39 -5.12
CA ALA A 339 11.14 -2.23 -4.89
C ALA A 339 11.08 -1.77 -3.41
N GLU A 340 9.90 -1.77 -2.81
CA GLU A 340 9.71 -1.47 -1.39
C GLU A 340 10.41 -2.50 -0.51
N GLN A 341 10.30 -3.78 -0.81
CA GLN A 341 10.99 -4.85 -0.07
C GLN A 341 12.51 -4.69 -0.17
N GLN A 342 13.05 -4.43 -1.36
CA GLN A 342 14.48 -4.20 -1.57
C GLN A 342 14.96 -2.96 -0.82
N LEU A 343 14.19 -1.86 -0.84
CA LEU A 343 14.52 -0.66 -0.10
C LEU A 343 14.50 -0.89 1.41
N ALA A 344 13.49 -1.59 1.90
CA ALA A 344 13.39 -1.95 3.31
C ALA A 344 14.59 -2.82 3.75
N ALA A 345 14.95 -3.84 2.97
CA ALA A 345 16.11 -4.67 3.23
C ALA A 345 17.43 -3.87 3.24
N ALA A 346 17.60 -2.94 2.29
CA ALA A 346 18.78 -2.09 2.21
C ALA A 346 18.93 -1.15 3.43
N ARG A 347 17.81 -0.62 3.95
CA ARG A 347 17.81 0.32 5.09
C ARG A 347 17.85 -0.37 6.45
N THR A 348 17.23 -1.54 6.59
CA THR A 348 17.08 -2.21 7.90
C THR A 348 18.03 -3.40 8.06
N GLY A 349 18.66 -3.88 6.99
CA GLY A 349 19.44 -5.11 6.97
C GLY A 349 18.59 -6.38 7.12
N GLN A 350 17.25 -6.28 7.07
CA GLN A 350 16.34 -7.39 7.24
C GLN A 350 15.44 -7.56 6.01
N HIS A 351 15.42 -8.75 5.45
CA HIS A 351 14.46 -9.10 4.41
C HIS A 351 13.08 -9.29 5.04
N GLY A 352 12.08 -8.61 4.47
CA GLY A 352 10.68 -8.77 4.87
C GLY A 352 10.06 -10.01 4.23
N THR A 353 8.91 -10.46 4.77
CA THR A 353 8.10 -11.53 4.17
C THR A 353 7.20 -10.94 3.08
N LEU A 354 7.20 -11.55 1.89
CA LEU A 354 6.34 -11.17 0.77
C LEU A 354 5.26 -12.23 0.55
N PHE A 355 4.00 -11.81 0.62
CA PHE A 355 2.84 -12.61 0.32
C PHE A 355 2.35 -12.31 -1.10
N LEU A 356 2.18 -13.34 -1.93
CA LEU A 356 1.77 -13.22 -3.33
C LEU A 356 0.56 -14.11 -3.61
N ASP A 357 -0.62 -13.50 -3.83
CA ASP A 357 -1.84 -14.24 -4.10
C ASP A 357 -2.07 -14.39 -5.61
N ASP A 358 -1.96 -15.63 -6.08
CA ASP A 358 -2.22 -16.09 -7.45
C ASP A 358 -1.58 -15.24 -8.57
N VAL A 359 -0.34 -14.79 -8.34
CA VAL A 359 0.36 -13.94 -9.33
C VAL A 359 0.82 -14.73 -10.57
N MET A 360 1.03 -16.05 -10.43
CA MET A 360 1.60 -16.88 -11.50
C MET A 360 0.61 -17.13 -12.64
N SER A 361 -0.70 -17.21 -12.36
CA SER A 361 -1.73 -17.49 -13.35
C SER A 361 -1.84 -16.43 -14.44
N GLU A 362 -1.37 -15.21 -14.16
CA GLU A 362 -1.53 -14.02 -15.00
C GLU A 362 -0.26 -13.64 -15.78
N LEU A 363 0.83 -14.37 -15.56
CA LEU A 363 2.12 -14.13 -16.20
C LEU A 363 2.38 -15.20 -17.30
N ASP A 364 3.04 -14.79 -18.37
CA ASP A 364 3.63 -15.73 -19.32
C ASP A 364 4.85 -16.45 -18.75
N ASP A 365 5.28 -17.53 -19.39
CA ASP A 365 6.37 -18.39 -18.90
C ASP A 365 7.70 -17.64 -18.73
N GLY A 366 7.99 -16.67 -19.59
CA GLY A 366 9.22 -15.87 -19.51
C GLY A 366 9.24 -15.02 -18.25
N ARG A 367 8.14 -14.32 -17.97
CA ARG A 367 7.98 -13.46 -16.78
C ARG A 367 7.88 -14.27 -15.49
N ARG A 368 7.25 -15.46 -15.51
CA ARG A 368 7.24 -16.36 -14.34
C ARG A 368 8.65 -16.71 -13.90
N ARG A 369 9.49 -17.19 -14.84
CA ARG A 369 10.89 -17.55 -14.55
C ARG A 369 11.69 -16.36 -14.05
N LEU A 370 11.45 -15.15 -14.59
CA LEU A 370 12.13 -13.96 -14.16
C LEU A 370 11.68 -13.54 -12.77
N LEU A 371 10.36 -13.61 -12.49
CA LEU A 371 9.80 -13.35 -11.17
C LEU A 371 10.42 -14.30 -10.13
N VAL A 372 10.42 -15.61 -10.37
CA VAL A 372 11.01 -16.59 -9.42
C VAL A 372 12.48 -16.29 -9.14
N ARG A 373 13.27 -15.92 -10.15
CA ARG A 373 14.66 -15.50 -9.96
C ARG A 373 14.81 -14.25 -9.10
N ILE A 374 13.96 -13.25 -9.28
CA ILE A 374 13.95 -12.05 -8.44
C ILE A 374 13.59 -12.43 -6.99
N LEU A 375 12.59 -13.28 -6.84
CA LEU A 375 12.10 -13.72 -5.53
C LEU A 375 13.13 -14.56 -4.77
N ALA A 376 13.98 -15.34 -5.44
CA ALA A 376 15.00 -16.20 -4.81
C ALA A 376 15.98 -15.42 -3.90
N SER A 377 16.19 -14.13 -4.16
CA SER A 377 17.04 -13.24 -3.34
C SER A 377 16.26 -12.37 -2.36
N ALA A 378 14.94 -12.47 -2.32
CA ALA A 378 14.07 -11.51 -1.63
C ALA A 378 13.70 -11.91 -0.19
N GLY A 379 14.34 -12.93 0.40
CA GLY A 379 14.01 -13.43 1.73
C GLY A 379 12.83 -14.42 1.70
N GLN A 380 11.94 -14.37 2.69
CA GLN A 380 10.80 -15.28 2.72
C GLN A 380 9.70 -14.85 1.75
N ILE A 381 9.26 -15.78 0.92
CA ILE A 381 8.15 -15.62 -0.01
C ILE A 381 7.09 -16.67 0.29
N ILE A 382 5.84 -16.26 0.36
CA ILE A 382 4.69 -17.16 0.45
C ILE A 382 3.78 -16.85 -0.74
N ILE A 383 3.80 -17.74 -1.74
CA ILE A 383 3.05 -17.58 -2.99
C ILE A 383 1.95 -18.62 -3.07
N THR A 384 0.74 -18.19 -3.41
CA THR A 384 -0.37 -19.11 -3.68
C THR A 384 -0.53 -19.34 -5.17
N THR A 385 -0.91 -20.55 -5.54
CA THR A 385 -1.17 -20.93 -6.93
C THR A 385 -2.27 -21.99 -7.04
N THR A 386 -2.90 -22.07 -8.20
CA THR A 386 -3.81 -23.16 -8.56
C THR A 386 -3.08 -24.35 -9.18
N ASP A 387 -1.91 -24.11 -9.75
CA ASP A 387 -1.17 -25.12 -10.50
C ASP A 387 0.33 -25.09 -10.14
N ARG A 388 0.86 -26.25 -9.74
CA ARG A 388 2.28 -26.44 -9.44
C ARG A 388 3.17 -26.39 -10.69
N HIS A 389 2.62 -26.60 -11.88
CA HIS A 389 3.36 -26.56 -13.15
C HIS A 389 3.85 -25.17 -13.55
N TYR A 390 3.45 -24.13 -12.83
CA TYR A 390 4.04 -22.79 -12.98
C TYR A 390 5.49 -22.71 -12.46
N PHE A 391 5.94 -23.72 -11.72
CA PHE A 391 7.29 -23.83 -11.17
C PHE A 391 8.00 -25.04 -11.78
N THR A 392 9.30 -24.94 -11.96
CA THR A 392 10.14 -26.07 -12.37
C THR A 392 10.30 -27.08 -11.22
N GLU A 393 10.69 -28.31 -11.53
CA GLU A 393 10.97 -29.33 -10.53
C GLU A 393 12.08 -28.88 -9.57
N GLN A 394 13.11 -28.19 -10.08
CA GLN A 394 14.20 -27.66 -9.26
C GLN A 394 13.70 -26.59 -8.28
N GLU A 395 12.87 -25.63 -8.73
CA GLU A 395 12.29 -24.59 -7.88
C GLU A 395 11.39 -25.19 -6.78
N LEU A 396 10.64 -26.23 -7.10
CA LEU A 396 9.81 -26.95 -6.12
C LEU A 396 10.64 -27.78 -5.14
N ALA A 397 11.77 -28.33 -5.58
CA ALA A 397 12.66 -29.09 -4.71
C ALA A 397 13.34 -28.20 -3.64
N GLU A 398 13.57 -26.92 -3.96
CA GLU A 398 14.13 -25.92 -3.04
C GLU A 398 13.05 -25.18 -2.21
N ALA A 399 11.78 -25.34 -2.57
CA ALA A 399 10.66 -24.68 -1.92
C ALA A 399 9.97 -25.55 -0.86
N THR A 400 9.33 -24.91 0.11
CA THR A 400 8.34 -25.57 0.97
C THR A 400 7.00 -25.60 0.25
N VAL A 401 6.56 -26.80 -0.17
CA VAL A 401 5.27 -26.97 -0.86
C VAL A 401 4.18 -27.32 0.15
N ILE A 402 3.09 -26.56 0.14
CA ILE A 402 1.95 -26.71 1.04
C ILE A 402 0.69 -26.98 0.18
N GLU A 403 0.05 -28.13 0.34
CA GLU A 403 -1.14 -28.48 -0.41
C GLU A 403 -2.43 -28.20 0.38
N LEU A 404 -3.40 -27.56 -0.25
CA LEU A 404 -4.72 -27.29 0.29
C LEU A 404 -5.80 -28.14 -0.42
N PRO A 405 -6.83 -28.60 0.30
CA PRO A 405 -7.14 -28.34 1.71
C PRO A 405 -6.21 -29.08 2.68
N LEU A 406 -5.91 -28.44 3.79
CA LEU A 406 -5.21 -29.06 4.91
C LEU A 406 -6.14 -30.15 5.51
N GLY A 407 -5.63 -31.34 5.73
CA GLY A 407 -6.43 -32.48 6.22
C GLY A 407 -7.23 -32.11 7.49
N GLY A 408 -8.55 -32.17 7.40
CA GLY A 408 -9.49 -31.98 8.52
C GLY A 408 -9.77 -30.53 8.93
N SER A 409 -9.26 -29.52 8.24
CA SER A 409 -9.25 -28.13 8.76
C SER A 409 -10.20 -27.13 8.08
N LEU A 410 -10.86 -27.50 6.99
CA LEU A 410 -11.85 -26.63 6.34
C LEU A 410 -13.25 -26.89 6.89
N ALA A 411 -13.99 -25.82 7.20
CA ALA A 411 -15.41 -25.95 7.49
C ALA A 411 -16.13 -26.58 6.28
N ALA A 412 -16.71 -27.76 6.47
CA ALA A 412 -17.46 -28.42 5.42
C ALA A 412 -18.70 -27.57 5.06
N GLY A 413 -18.69 -26.98 3.86
CA GLY A 413 -19.90 -26.55 3.19
C GLY A 413 -20.62 -25.32 3.71
N ALA A 414 -20.02 -24.13 3.64
CA ALA A 414 -20.78 -22.89 3.62
C ALA A 414 -20.46 -22.12 2.33
N ALA A 415 -21.23 -22.39 1.29
CA ALA A 415 -21.39 -21.44 0.19
C ALA A 415 -21.92 -20.12 0.78
N ALA A 416 -21.28 -18.99 0.44
CA ALA A 416 -21.80 -17.69 0.85
C ALA A 416 -23.26 -17.56 0.37
N PRO A 417 -24.19 -17.11 1.22
CA PRO A 417 -25.54 -16.86 0.77
C PRO A 417 -25.54 -15.71 -0.29
N PRO A 418 -26.48 -15.73 -1.24
CA PRO A 418 -26.63 -14.64 -2.19
C PRO A 418 -26.90 -13.33 -1.46
N ALA A 419 -26.46 -12.21 -2.05
CA ALA A 419 -26.36 -10.90 -1.41
C ALA A 419 -27.71 -10.21 -1.05
N ASP A 420 -28.87 -10.85 -1.19
CA ASP A 420 -30.21 -10.23 -1.16
C ASP A 420 -31.20 -10.92 -0.21
N GLU A 421 -30.87 -11.19 1.04
CA GLU A 421 -31.90 -11.43 2.06
C GLU A 421 -31.48 -10.85 3.42
N VAL A 422 -31.68 -9.54 3.57
CA VAL A 422 -31.69 -8.89 4.88
C VAL A 422 -33.13 -8.88 5.38
N GLY A 423 -33.51 -9.91 6.13
CA GLY A 423 -34.71 -9.91 6.94
C GLY A 423 -34.56 -8.97 8.15
N PRO A 424 -35.66 -8.42 8.71
CA PRO A 424 -35.61 -7.42 9.78
C PRO A 424 -35.02 -8.00 11.07
N ALA A 425 -34.22 -7.17 11.77
CA ALA A 425 -33.60 -7.49 13.04
C ALA A 425 -34.64 -7.86 14.11
N PRO A 426 -34.38 -8.89 14.97
CA PRO A 426 -35.23 -9.18 16.10
C PRO A 426 -35.15 -8.08 17.18
N PRO A 427 -36.22 -7.86 17.97
CA PRO A 427 -36.25 -6.81 18.98
C PRO A 427 -35.30 -7.13 20.14
N ALA A 428 -34.72 -6.07 20.70
CA ALA A 428 -33.90 -6.11 21.88
C ALA A 428 -34.66 -6.75 23.05
N ALA A 429 -34.09 -7.83 23.63
CA ALA A 429 -34.54 -8.37 24.91
C ALA A 429 -33.72 -7.72 26.04
N ASP A 430 -34.44 -7.01 26.91
CA ASP A 430 -34.00 -6.53 28.22
C ASP A 430 -33.46 -7.66 29.09
N ALA A 431 -32.50 -7.27 29.92
CA ALA A 431 -32.28 -7.80 31.26
C ALA A 431 -30.92 -8.46 31.58
N LEU A 432 -30.32 -7.81 32.55
CA LEU A 432 -29.43 -8.17 33.65
C LEU A 432 -27.94 -8.29 33.36
#